data_9e6262f719947b2eb4dac7d4df077766
#
_entry.id   9e6262f719947b2eb4dac7d4df077766
#
_cell.length_a   1.000
_cell.length_b   1.000
_cell.length_c   1.000
_cell.angle_alpha   90.00
_cell.angle_beta   90.00
_cell.angle_gamma   90.00
#
_symmetry.space_group_name_H-M   'P 1'
#
loop_
_entity.id
_entity.type
_entity.pdbx_description
1 polymer ?
#
loop_
_entity_poly.entity_id
_entity_poly.type
_entity_poly.pdbx_seq_one_letter_code
_entity_poly.pdbx_strand_id
1 'polypeptide(L)'
;MKERHVDTLIIGSGYAGVNAYYTLKGRGLIISKNKNFIFWTAKLRNIVSRNLKFAAPLPFVEERTVIDLDLQSKIIQTEQEKIYANNLIIAPGCERQNYDKVIKEAMSRSTISLGTVSHFDEYLLLQLGFYLRRLGKDVKVNTSYLSWLGSDVENQVRQLVSRAGLGYTEKPELIIDECTSVHPFTFYTPSRFLELYRNVYVAGDIIKGWPKLGELAMRTGIYVGGRILNKRMEEFKPTFIFILDGGFGEGLHIRSTKPWGGDYVSVKRSRIRPLLKRFIERYYVLRRGKMGFLINL
;
A
#
# COMPACT_ATOMS: atom_id res chain seq x y z
N MET A 1 -8.10 -27.81 -20.94
CA MET A 1 -8.20 -26.49 -20.30
C MET A 1 -8.13 -25.46 -21.42
N LYS A 2 -8.94 -24.40 -21.35
CA LYS A 2 -8.91 -23.32 -22.36
C LYS A 2 -7.56 -22.60 -22.34
N GLU A 3 -7.05 -22.21 -23.50
CA GLU A 3 -5.82 -21.43 -23.66
C GLU A 3 -6.13 -20.04 -24.20
N ARG A 4 -5.41 -19.04 -23.67
CA ARG A 4 -5.58 -17.65 -24.07
C ARG A 4 -4.22 -16.98 -24.23
N HIS A 5 -4.03 -16.24 -25.31
CA HIS A 5 -2.83 -15.42 -25.55
C HIS A 5 -3.17 -13.94 -25.41
N VAL A 6 -2.34 -13.21 -24.66
CA VAL A 6 -2.51 -11.77 -24.42
C VAL A 6 -1.18 -11.03 -24.57
N ASP A 7 -1.22 -9.79 -25.02
CA ASP A 7 0.00 -8.97 -25.10
C ASP A 7 0.52 -8.62 -23.72
N THR A 8 -0.34 -8.14 -22.83
CA THR A 8 0.03 -7.78 -21.47
C THR A 8 -0.98 -8.35 -20.48
N LEU A 9 -0.48 -9.13 -19.51
CA LEU A 9 -1.25 -9.63 -18.37
C LEU A 9 -0.84 -8.90 -17.10
N ILE A 10 -1.83 -8.42 -16.35
CA ILE A 10 -1.66 -7.79 -15.03
C ILE A 10 -2.35 -8.68 -13.99
N ILE A 11 -1.60 -9.11 -12.97
CA ILE A 11 -2.14 -9.91 -11.88
C ILE A 11 -2.31 -9.02 -10.64
N GLY A 12 -3.55 -8.86 -10.19
CA GLY A 12 -3.91 -8.04 -9.05
C GLY A 12 -4.54 -6.69 -9.41
N SER A 13 -5.65 -6.36 -8.76
CA SER A 13 -6.46 -5.15 -8.95
C SER A 13 -6.28 -4.14 -7.81
N GLY A 14 -5.18 -4.25 -7.05
CA GLY A 14 -4.80 -3.29 -6.00
C GLY A 14 -4.20 -2.01 -6.57
N TYR A 15 -3.55 -1.24 -5.70
CA TYR A 15 -2.94 0.05 -6.02
C TYR A 15 -2.00 0.00 -7.25
N ALA A 16 -1.11 -0.99 -7.30
CA ALA A 16 -0.13 -1.10 -8.36
C ALA A 16 -0.76 -1.56 -9.68
N GLY A 17 -1.52 -2.67 -9.66
CA GLY A 17 -2.10 -3.25 -10.88
C GLY A 17 -3.06 -2.32 -11.59
N VAL A 18 -3.95 -1.64 -10.86
CA VAL A 18 -4.89 -0.65 -11.42
C VAL A 18 -4.15 0.52 -12.07
N ASN A 19 -3.07 1.02 -11.45
CA ASN A 19 -2.30 2.12 -12.00
C ASN A 19 -1.44 1.69 -13.20
N ALA A 20 -0.94 0.46 -13.24
CA ALA A 20 -0.32 -0.11 -14.44
C ALA A 20 -1.33 -0.17 -15.61
N TYR A 21 -2.56 -0.68 -15.35
CA TYR A 21 -3.62 -0.75 -16.35
C TYR A 21 -3.98 0.63 -16.92
N TYR A 22 -4.15 1.65 -16.06
CA TYR A 22 -4.43 3.00 -16.52
C TYR A 22 -3.27 3.62 -17.33
N THR A 23 -2.03 3.34 -16.95
CA THR A 23 -0.85 3.80 -17.69
C THR A 23 -0.77 3.16 -19.06
N LEU A 24 -1.13 1.88 -19.17
CA LEU A 24 -1.26 1.16 -20.46
C LEU A 24 -2.49 1.58 -21.27
N LYS A 25 -3.27 2.58 -20.80
CA LYS A 25 -4.48 3.09 -21.47
C LYS A 25 -5.54 2.00 -21.69
N GLY A 26 -5.63 1.03 -20.77
CA GLY A 26 -6.56 -0.08 -20.87
C GLY A 26 -6.11 -1.20 -21.85
N ARG A 27 -4.89 -1.13 -22.35
CA ARG A 27 -4.32 -2.16 -23.24
C ARG A 27 -3.68 -3.28 -22.41
N GLY A 28 -4.48 -4.26 -22.01
CA GLY A 28 -4.01 -5.39 -21.22
C GLY A 28 -5.16 -6.08 -20.52
N LEU A 29 -4.97 -7.36 -20.24
CA LEU A 29 -5.87 -8.13 -19.40
C LEU A 29 -5.45 -7.93 -17.94
N ILE A 30 -6.39 -7.51 -17.08
CA ILE A 30 -6.17 -7.48 -15.63
C ILE A 30 -7.06 -8.54 -14.98
N ILE A 31 -6.43 -9.43 -14.21
CA ILE A 31 -7.09 -10.50 -13.47
C ILE A 31 -6.88 -10.34 -11.97
N SER A 32 -7.88 -10.67 -11.17
CA SER A 32 -7.79 -10.63 -9.71
C SER A 32 -8.90 -11.48 -9.09
N LYS A 33 -8.70 -11.92 -7.84
CA LYS A 33 -9.77 -12.55 -7.02
C LYS A 33 -10.92 -11.60 -6.69
N ASN A 34 -10.73 -10.28 -6.84
CA ASN A 34 -11.72 -9.27 -6.46
C ASN A 34 -11.80 -8.17 -7.54
N LYS A 35 -13.02 -7.82 -7.92
CA LYS A 35 -13.34 -6.75 -8.87
C LYS A 35 -13.52 -5.37 -8.23
N ASN A 36 -13.15 -5.21 -6.98
CA ASN A 36 -13.25 -3.93 -6.30
C ASN A 36 -11.87 -3.37 -5.98
N PHE A 37 -11.69 -2.09 -6.25
CA PHE A 37 -10.59 -1.33 -5.67
C PHE A 37 -10.92 -1.00 -4.22
N ILE A 38 -10.04 -1.38 -3.29
CA ILE A 38 -10.18 -1.06 -1.86
C ILE A 38 -9.11 -0.06 -1.48
N PHE A 39 -9.53 1.11 -0.97
CA PHE A 39 -8.61 2.10 -0.46
C PHE A 39 -8.44 1.94 1.06
N TRP A 40 -7.39 1.25 1.47
CA TRP A 40 -7.17 0.80 2.84
C TRP A 40 -7.09 1.93 3.87
N THR A 41 -6.51 3.10 3.51
CA THR A 41 -6.49 4.26 4.40
C THR A 41 -7.88 4.83 4.64
N ALA A 42 -8.76 4.83 3.65
CA ALA A 42 -10.17 5.20 3.82
C ALA A 42 -10.93 4.15 4.64
N LYS A 43 -10.65 2.85 4.42
CA LYS A 43 -11.20 1.76 5.23
C LYS A 43 -10.82 1.93 6.70
N LEU A 44 -9.55 2.22 6.99
CA LEU A 44 -9.09 2.49 8.35
C LEU A 44 -9.76 3.74 8.95
N ARG A 45 -9.88 4.83 8.18
CA ARG A 45 -10.55 6.05 8.64
C ARG A 45 -12.02 5.83 8.97
N ASN A 46 -12.66 4.82 8.41
CA ASN A 46 -14.08 4.54 8.65
C ASN A 46 -14.38 4.26 10.13
N ILE A 47 -13.39 3.89 10.95
CA ILE A 47 -13.55 3.76 12.40
C ILE A 47 -13.91 5.09 13.09
N VAL A 48 -13.47 6.24 12.54
CA VAL A 48 -13.73 7.59 13.06
C VAL A 48 -14.65 8.44 12.16
N SER A 49 -14.93 7.98 10.96
CA SER A 49 -15.78 8.67 9.97
C SER A 49 -16.73 7.65 9.35
N ARG A 50 -17.77 7.29 10.09
CA ARG A 50 -18.77 6.30 9.68
C ARG A 50 -19.33 6.65 8.29
N ASN A 51 -19.62 5.62 7.48
CA ASN A 51 -20.17 5.73 6.12
C ASN A 51 -19.20 6.32 5.07
N LEU A 52 -17.89 6.38 5.35
CA LEU A 52 -16.92 6.75 4.33
C LEU A 52 -16.82 5.62 3.28
N LYS A 53 -17.08 5.95 2.02
CA LYS A 53 -16.83 5.01 0.92
C LYS A 53 -15.33 4.74 0.81
N PHE A 54 -14.96 3.47 0.83
CA PHE A 54 -13.56 3.03 0.74
C PHE A 54 -13.32 2.01 -0.39
N ALA A 55 -14.37 1.66 -1.13
CA ALA A 55 -14.29 0.72 -2.24
C ALA A 55 -15.00 1.26 -3.49
N ALA A 56 -14.53 0.84 -4.65
CA ALA A 56 -15.13 1.16 -5.94
C ALA A 56 -15.05 -0.04 -6.90
N PRO A 57 -16.11 -0.34 -7.68
CA PRO A 57 -16.10 -1.44 -8.61
C PRO A 57 -15.17 -1.16 -9.80
N LEU A 58 -14.49 -2.21 -10.27
CA LEU A 58 -13.57 -2.21 -11.40
C LEU A 58 -14.15 -3.10 -12.52
N PRO A 59 -15.00 -2.56 -13.40
CA PRO A 59 -15.70 -3.38 -14.43
C PRO A 59 -14.76 -3.96 -15.47
N PHE A 60 -13.54 -3.45 -15.58
CA PHE A 60 -12.51 -3.92 -16.50
C PHE A 60 -11.63 -5.05 -15.94
N VAL A 61 -11.83 -5.47 -14.70
CA VAL A 61 -11.11 -6.58 -14.08
C VAL A 61 -11.86 -7.88 -14.35
N GLU A 62 -11.16 -8.88 -14.85
CA GLU A 62 -11.69 -10.25 -14.92
C GLU A 62 -11.41 -10.96 -13.59
N GLU A 63 -12.46 -11.51 -13.00
CA GLU A 63 -12.36 -12.27 -11.74
C GLU A 63 -11.78 -13.64 -12.04
N ARG A 64 -10.56 -13.87 -11.55
CA ARG A 64 -9.79 -15.10 -11.72
C ARG A 64 -8.90 -15.35 -10.54
N THR A 65 -8.83 -16.60 -10.11
CA THR A 65 -7.85 -17.07 -9.12
C THR A 65 -6.68 -17.70 -9.85
N VAL A 66 -5.48 -17.16 -9.61
CA VAL A 66 -4.23 -17.78 -10.08
C VAL A 66 -3.92 -18.95 -9.15
N ILE A 67 -3.69 -20.13 -9.73
CA ILE A 67 -3.35 -21.35 -8.99
C ILE A 67 -1.89 -21.76 -9.17
N ASP A 68 -1.30 -21.41 -10.32
CA ASP A 68 0.10 -21.69 -10.62
C ASP A 68 0.67 -20.68 -11.62
N LEU A 69 2.00 -20.52 -11.64
CA LEU A 69 2.67 -19.56 -12.51
C LEU A 69 4.09 -20.02 -12.88
N ASP A 70 4.38 -19.97 -14.19
CA ASP A 70 5.74 -20.05 -14.73
C ASP A 70 6.16 -18.65 -15.21
N LEU A 71 7.02 -18.00 -14.41
CA LEU A 71 7.44 -16.62 -14.68
C LEU A 71 8.38 -16.51 -15.86
N GLN A 72 9.21 -17.51 -16.11
CA GLN A 72 10.17 -17.48 -17.24
C GLN A 72 9.44 -17.61 -18.57
N SER A 73 8.52 -18.53 -18.64
CA SER A 73 7.67 -18.74 -19.83
C SER A 73 6.49 -17.77 -19.91
N LYS A 74 6.24 -17.00 -18.85
CA LYS A 74 5.09 -16.07 -18.70
C LYS A 74 3.75 -16.77 -18.90
N ILE A 75 3.62 -17.94 -18.29
CA ILE A 75 2.43 -18.78 -18.32
C ILE A 75 1.75 -18.73 -16.97
N ILE A 76 0.48 -18.36 -16.94
CA ILE A 76 -0.31 -18.27 -15.73
C ILE A 76 -1.48 -19.25 -15.84
N GLN A 77 -1.58 -20.11 -14.85
CA GLN A 77 -2.69 -21.04 -14.71
C GLN A 77 -3.73 -20.47 -13.75
N THR A 78 -4.97 -20.40 -14.21
CA THR A 78 -6.13 -20.05 -13.39
C THR A 78 -7.05 -21.28 -13.26
N GLU A 79 -8.06 -21.17 -12.42
CA GLU A 79 -9.09 -22.22 -12.29
C GLU A 79 -9.83 -22.51 -13.61
N GLN A 80 -9.83 -21.57 -14.56
CA GLN A 80 -10.64 -21.64 -15.78
C GLN A 80 -9.83 -21.82 -17.06
N GLU A 81 -8.62 -21.24 -17.11
CA GLU A 81 -7.83 -21.18 -18.32
C GLU A 81 -6.33 -21.05 -18.03
N LYS A 82 -5.53 -21.35 -19.05
CA LYS A 82 -4.09 -21.11 -19.11
C LYS A 82 -3.84 -19.87 -19.96
N ILE A 83 -3.12 -18.88 -19.41
CA ILE A 83 -2.89 -17.59 -20.05
C ILE A 83 -1.41 -17.46 -20.37
N TYR A 84 -1.10 -17.18 -21.64
CA TYR A 84 0.23 -16.89 -22.15
C TYR A 84 0.35 -15.39 -22.41
N ALA A 85 1.37 -14.75 -21.87
CA ALA A 85 1.56 -13.31 -21.97
C ALA A 85 2.89 -12.92 -22.62
N ASN A 86 2.92 -11.87 -23.47
CA ASN A 86 4.16 -11.29 -23.94
C ASN A 86 4.83 -10.47 -22.83
N ASN A 87 4.03 -9.71 -22.08
CA ASN A 87 4.44 -8.95 -20.90
C ASN A 87 3.61 -9.37 -19.69
N LEU A 88 4.26 -9.59 -18.55
CA LEU A 88 3.63 -9.98 -17.29
C LEU A 88 3.90 -8.95 -16.20
N ILE A 89 2.85 -8.47 -15.52
CA ILE A 89 2.95 -7.59 -14.34
C ILE A 89 2.40 -8.34 -13.13
N ILE A 90 3.25 -8.58 -12.13
CA ILE A 90 2.92 -9.26 -10.88
C ILE A 90 2.66 -8.21 -9.83
N ALA A 91 1.41 -7.99 -9.47
CA ALA A 91 0.96 -6.97 -8.52
C ALA A 91 -0.15 -7.47 -7.57
N PRO A 92 -0.08 -8.70 -7.02
CA PRO A 92 -1.12 -9.26 -6.15
C PRO A 92 -1.19 -8.55 -4.79
N GLY A 93 -0.16 -7.78 -4.42
CA GLY A 93 -0.02 -7.20 -3.10
C GLY A 93 0.42 -8.21 -2.04
N CYS A 94 0.07 -7.94 -0.79
CA CYS A 94 0.27 -8.82 0.37
C CYS A 94 -0.87 -8.62 1.37
N GLU A 95 -1.01 -9.52 2.33
CA GLU A 95 -2.09 -9.50 3.32
C GLU A 95 -1.54 -9.58 4.75
N ARG A 96 -2.18 -8.84 5.68
CA ARG A 96 -1.97 -8.97 7.12
C ARG A 96 -3.12 -9.77 7.69
N GLN A 97 -2.85 -11.01 8.11
CA GLN A 97 -3.88 -12.00 8.47
C GLN A 97 -4.78 -11.53 9.63
N ASN A 98 -4.22 -10.79 10.58
CA ASN A 98 -4.94 -10.40 11.79
C ASN A 98 -5.42 -8.94 11.80
N TYR A 99 -5.18 -8.13 10.74
CA TYR A 99 -5.39 -6.68 10.79
C TYR A 99 -6.84 -6.28 11.12
N ASP A 100 -7.82 -6.89 10.45
CA ASP A 100 -9.24 -6.61 10.72
C ASP A 100 -9.66 -7.10 12.13
N LYS A 101 -9.06 -8.19 12.63
CA LYS A 101 -9.27 -8.71 14.00
C LYS A 101 -8.73 -7.71 15.03
N VAL A 102 -7.48 -7.23 14.84
CA VAL A 102 -6.86 -6.22 15.73
C VAL A 102 -7.72 -4.95 15.79
N ILE A 103 -8.21 -4.44 14.65
CA ILE A 103 -9.09 -3.28 14.63
C ILE A 103 -10.38 -3.55 15.41
N LYS A 104 -11.04 -4.68 15.17
CA LYS A 104 -12.30 -5.04 15.85
C LYS A 104 -12.10 -5.14 17.36
N GLU A 105 -11.03 -5.77 17.79
CA GLU A 105 -10.69 -5.94 19.20
C GLU A 105 -10.32 -4.58 19.85
N ALA A 106 -9.53 -3.76 19.19
CA ALA A 106 -9.21 -2.41 19.65
C ALA A 106 -10.47 -1.53 19.77
N MET A 107 -11.45 -1.72 18.90
CA MET A 107 -12.71 -0.98 18.96
C MET A 107 -13.59 -1.39 20.14
N SER A 108 -13.51 -2.61 20.63
CA SER A 108 -14.31 -3.12 21.78
C SER A 108 -13.76 -2.71 23.15
N ARG A 109 -12.48 -2.34 23.25
CA ARG A 109 -11.79 -2.00 24.51
C ARG A 109 -11.76 -0.50 24.76
N SER A 110 -11.70 -0.09 26.04
CA SER A 110 -11.47 1.31 26.46
C SER A 110 -9.98 1.64 26.56
N THR A 111 -9.17 0.70 27.07
CA THR A 111 -7.71 0.80 27.18
C THR A 111 -7.08 -0.19 26.18
N ILE A 112 -6.09 0.27 25.43
CA ILE A 112 -5.53 -0.47 24.31
C ILE A 112 -4.01 -0.29 24.30
N SER A 113 -3.28 -1.38 24.11
CA SER A 113 -1.85 -1.35 23.82
C SER A 113 -1.55 -2.02 22.49
N LEU A 114 -0.91 -1.27 21.57
CA LEU A 114 -0.70 -1.65 20.18
C LEU A 114 0.79 -1.81 19.85
N GLY A 115 1.11 -2.81 19.03
CA GLY A 115 2.43 -3.03 18.46
C GLY A 115 2.38 -3.57 17.03
N THR A 116 3.53 -3.69 16.40
CA THR A 116 3.69 -4.33 15.10
C THR A 116 4.86 -5.31 15.10
N VAL A 117 4.78 -6.36 14.28
CA VAL A 117 5.92 -7.26 14.05
C VAL A 117 6.99 -6.55 13.20
N SER A 118 6.56 -5.86 12.13
CA SER A 118 7.46 -5.16 11.22
C SER A 118 7.54 -3.66 11.53
N HIS A 119 8.75 -3.12 11.66
CA HIS A 119 8.96 -1.67 11.79
C HIS A 119 8.40 -0.88 10.59
N PHE A 120 8.33 -1.49 9.40
CA PHE A 120 7.71 -0.87 8.23
C PHE A 120 6.21 -0.60 8.40
N ASP A 121 5.55 -1.24 9.37
CA ASP A 121 4.13 -1.09 9.63
C ASP A 121 3.82 -0.09 10.76
N GLU A 122 4.84 0.54 11.37
CA GLU A 122 4.65 1.55 12.42
C GLU A 122 3.75 2.71 12.00
N TYR A 123 3.76 3.09 10.72
CA TYR A 123 2.87 4.14 10.24
C TYR A 123 1.38 3.74 10.30
N LEU A 124 1.05 2.44 10.13
CA LEU A 124 -0.30 1.91 10.32
C LEU A 124 -0.69 1.88 11.79
N LEU A 125 0.22 1.39 12.64
CA LEU A 125 0.08 1.39 14.09
C LEU A 125 -0.25 2.78 14.62
N LEU A 126 0.57 3.78 14.27
CA LEU A 126 0.41 5.15 14.70
C LEU A 126 -0.92 5.74 14.19
N GLN A 127 -1.26 5.49 12.92
CA GLN A 127 -2.52 5.98 12.35
C GLN A 127 -3.73 5.36 13.04
N LEU A 128 -3.70 4.07 13.36
CA LEU A 128 -4.74 3.40 14.15
C LEU A 128 -4.81 3.99 15.56
N GLY A 129 -3.67 4.14 16.23
CA GLY A 129 -3.58 4.72 17.57
C GLY A 129 -4.20 6.12 17.64
N PHE A 130 -3.88 7.01 16.70
CA PHE A 130 -4.48 8.35 16.62
C PHE A 130 -5.99 8.31 16.42
N TYR A 131 -6.50 7.40 15.60
CA TYR A 131 -7.94 7.27 15.39
C TYR A 131 -8.66 6.74 16.62
N LEU A 132 -8.09 5.75 17.32
CA LEU A 132 -8.66 5.23 18.56
C LEU A 132 -8.64 6.28 19.68
N ARG A 133 -7.55 7.06 19.78
CA ARG A 133 -7.46 8.18 20.72
C ARG A 133 -8.52 9.25 20.45
N ARG A 134 -8.79 9.55 19.18
CA ARG A 134 -9.87 10.46 18.78
C ARG A 134 -11.27 9.97 19.20
N LEU A 135 -11.45 8.65 19.36
CA LEU A 135 -12.68 8.06 19.91
C LEU A 135 -12.74 8.08 21.45
N GLY A 136 -11.80 8.76 22.11
CA GLY A 136 -11.76 8.89 23.56
C GLY A 136 -11.11 7.69 24.29
N LYS A 137 -10.49 6.76 23.56
CA LYS A 137 -9.86 5.57 24.15
C LYS A 137 -8.49 5.91 24.77
N ASP A 138 -8.09 5.19 25.81
CA ASP A 138 -6.72 5.23 26.33
C ASP A 138 -5.84 4.30 25.50
N VAL A 139 -4.82 4.88 24.82
CA VAL A 139 -4.01 4.15 23.83
C VAL A 139 -2.53 4.27 24.14
N LYS A 140 -1.87 3.11 24.24
CA LYS A 140 -0.41 3.00 24.33
C LYS A 140 0.13 2.32 23.07
N VAL A 141 1.32 2.72 22.62
CA VAL A 141 1.95 2.20 21.41
C VAL A 141 3.39 1.75 21.68
N ASN A 142 3.79 0.63 21.06
CA ASN A 142 5.18 0.22 20.95
C ASN A 142 5.69 0.67 19.57
N THR A 143 6.55 1.68 19.54
CA THR A 143 7.01 2.31 18.29
C THR A 143 8.40 2.87 18.44
N SER A 144 9.20 2.83 17.38
CA SER A 144 10.44 3.58 17.22
C SER A 144 10.20 5.01 16.71
N TYR A 145 8.94 5.44 16.61
CA TYR A 145 8.53 6.75 16.07
C TYR A 145 8.97 6.99 14.64
N LEU A 146 9.01 5.94 13.82
CA LEU A 146 9.48 5.96 12.42
C LEU A 146 10.96 6.39 12.28
N SER A 147 11.81 6.10 13.27
CA SER A 147 13.25 6.47 13.29
C SER A 147 14.01 5.98 12.05
N TRP A 148 13.58 4.87 11.45
CA TRP A 148 14.13 4.32 10.22
C TRP A 148 13.96 5.24 8.97
N LEU A 149 13.15 6.30 9.08
CA LEU A 149 13.01 7.35 8.06
C LEU A 149 13.95 8.55 8.27
N GLY A 150 14.61 8.62 9.43
CA GLY A 150 15.55 9.68 9.82
C GLY A 150 15.17 10.36 11.14
N SER A 151 16.17 10.95 11.79
CA SER A 151 16.03 11.58 13.13
C SER A 151 15.01 12.72 13.16
N ASP A 152 14.95 13.54 12.10
CA ASP A 152 13.96 14.63 12.02
C ASP A 152 12.54 14.09 12.01
N VAL A 153 12.31 12.96 11.33
CA VAL A 153 11.01 12.28 11.32
C VAL A 153 10.70 11.75 12.70
N GLU A 154 11.63 11.05 13.34
CA GLU A 154 11.47 10.53 14.69
C GLU A 154 11.05 11.64 15.68
N ASN A 155 11.79 12.74 15.69
CA ASN A 155 11.53 13.88 16.60
C ASN A 155 10.12 14.47 16.38
N GLN A 156 9.71 14.66 15.12
CA GLN A 156 8.39 15.21 14.82
C GLN A 156 7.26 14.22 15.13
N VAL A 157 7.47 12.92 14.90
CA VAL A 157 6.49 11.88 15.24
C VAL A 157 6.35 11.75 16.74
N ARG A 158 7.45 11.74 17.51
CA ARG A 158 7.46 11.72 18.98
C ARG A 158 6.65 12.88 19.56
N GLN A 159 6.87 14.10 19.05
CA GLN A 159 6.08 15.27 19.45
C GLN A 159 4.58 15.13 19.09
N LEU A 160 4.25 14.58 17.92
CA LEU A 160 2.85 14.38 17.52
C LEU A 160 2.16 13.34 18.41
N VAL A 161 2.84 12.23 18.73
CA VAL A 161 2.38 11.16 19.63
C VAL A 161 2.10 11.73 21.03
N SER A 162 3.05 12.50 21.59
CA SER A 162 2.89 13.15 22.91
C SER A 162 1.70 14.12 22.94
N ARG A 163 1.57 15.00 21.94
CA ARG A 163 0.45 15.97 21.85
C ARG A 163 -0.92 15.29 21.66
N ALA A 164 -0.94 14.17 20.96
CA ALA A 164 -2.15 13.37 20.81
C ALA A 164 -2.53 12.61 22.08
N GLY A 165 -1.65 12.58 23.09
CA GLY A 165 -1.86 11.87 24.34
C GLY A 165 -1.81 10.35 24.19
N LEU A 166 -1.00 9.81 23.26
CA LEU A 166 -0.70 8.39 23.21
C LEU A 166 0.43 8.07 24.19
N GLY A 167 0.24 7.02 25.02
CA GLY A 167 1.26 6.48 25.90
C GLY A 167 2.25 5.58 25.16
N TYR A 168 3.36 5.25 25.81
CA TYR A 168 4.31 4.25 25.34
C TYR A 168 4.14 2.93 26.12
N THR A 169 4.42 1.80 25.47
CA THR A 169 4.50 0.48 26.12
C THR A 169 5.58 -0.38 25.47
N GLU A 170 6.29 -1.16 26.29
CA GLU A 170 7.22 -2.17 25.80
C GLU A 170 6.51 -3.50 25.48
N LYS A 171 5.35 -3.73 26.10
CA LYS A 171 4.59 -4.97 26.00
C LYS A 171 3.20 -4.73 25.41
N PRO A 172 3.08 -4.61 24.09
CA PRO A 172 1.78 -4.46 23.45
C PRO A 172 0.97 -5.76 23.54
N GLU A 173 -0.35 -5.65 23.75
CA GLU A 173 -1.27 -6.79 23.78
C GLU A 173 -1.82 -7.11 22.38
N LEU A 174 -2.08 -6.08 21.57
CA LEU A 174 -2.57 -6.22 20.21
C LEU A 174 -1.44 -5.92 19.24
N ILE A 175 -0.98 -6.94 18.53
CA ILE A 175 0.14 -6.85 17.61
C ILE A 175 -0.37 -7.01 16.18
N ILE A 176 -0.05 -6.05 15.32
CA ILE A 176 -0.33 -6.13 13.88
C ILE A 176 0.73 -7.03 13.25
N ASP A 177 0.29 -8.11 12.61
CA ASP A 177 1.17 -9.02 11.88
C ASP A 177 1.85 -8.30 10.70
N GLU A 178 3.01 -8.81 10.32
CA GLU A 178 3.64 -8.36 9.08
C GLU A 178 2.81 -8.79 7.86
N CYS A 179 3.02 -8.06 6.77
CA CYS A 179 2.38 -8.39 5.51
C CYS A 179 3.00 -9.64 4.89
N THR A 180 2.20 -10.65 4.59
CA THR A 180 2.61 -11.91 3.96
C THR A 180 2.15 -11.99 2.51
N SER A 181 2.93 -12.66 1.66
CA SER A 181 2.53 -12.89 0.26
C SER A 181 1.33 -13.84 0.17
N VAL A 182 0.51 -13.65 -0.85
CA VAL A 182 -0.68 -14.49 -1.10
C VAL A 182 -0.32 -15.62 -2.06
N HIS A 183 -0.58 -16.87 -1.66
CA HIS A 183 -0.35 -18.04 -2.53
C HIS A 183 -1.06 -17.89 -3.89
N PRO A 184 -0.41 -18.23 -5.02
CA PRO A 184 0.88 -18.91 -5.19
C PRO A 184 2.11 -17.98 -5.28
N PHE A 185 1.95 -16.69 -4.97
CA PHE A 185 3.03 -15.71 -5.06
C PHE A 185 3.95 -15.74 -3.83
N THR A 186 5.19 -15.33 -4.06
CA THR A 186 6.19 -15.05 -3.00
C THR A 186 6.61 -13.59 -3.08
N PHE A 187 7.35 -13.09 -2.09
CA PHE A 187 7.99 -11.78 -2.24
C PHE A 187 9.16 -11.85 -3.21
N TYR A 188 9.23 -10.89 -4.13
CA TYR A 188 10.22 -10.82 -5.19
C TYR A 188 11.21 -9.68 -4.98
N THR A 189 12.45 -9.88 -5.43
CA THR A 189 13.50 -8.85 -5.46
C THR A 189 13.81 -8.53 -6.93
N PRO A 190 13.11 -7.55 -7.53
CA PRO A 190 13.34 -7.17 -8.91
C PRO A 190 14.61 -6.33 -9.07
N SER A 191 15.04 -6.14 -10.32
CA SER A 191 16.05 -5.15 -10.69
C SER A 191 15.61 -3.71 -10.37
N ARG A 192 16.49 -2.73 -10.55
CA ARG A 192 16.15 -1.30 -10.43
C ARG A 192 15.10 -0.81 -11.45
N PHE A 193 14.84 -1.62 -12.48
CA PHE A 193 13.79 -1.41 -13.46
C PHE A 193 12.48 -2.13 -13.11
N LEU A 194 12.36 -2.68 -11.90
CA LEU A 194 11.25 -3.49 -11.41
C LEU A 194 10.99 -4.73 -12.28
N GLU A 195 12.00 -5.23 -12.95
CA GLU A 195 11.97 -6.40 -13.83
C GLU A 195 12.68 -7.59 -13.14
N LEU A 196 12.04 -8.76 -13.14
CA LEU A 196 12.59 -10.03 -12.64
C LEU A 196 13.27 -10.82 -13.77
N TYR A 197 12.54 -10.99 -14.86
CA TYR A 197 12.96 -11.63 -16.09
C TYR A 197 12.55 -10.74 -17.26
N ARG A 198 13.05 -11.03 -18.45
CA ARG A 198 12.69 -10.27 -19.66
C ARG A 198 11.17 -10.17 -19.82
N ASN A 199 10.63 -8.95 -19.75
CA ASN A 199 9.21 -8.63 -19.83
C ASN A 199 8.34 -9.20 -18.68
N VAL A 200 8.96 -9.53 -17.53
CA VAL A 200 8.28 -9.90 -16.29
C VAL A 200 8.59 -8.86 -15.23
N TYR A 201 7.59 -8.10 -14.82
CA TYR A 201 7.69 -6.97 -13.92
C TYR A 201 6.97 -7.23 -12.60
N VAL A 202 7.47 -6.61 -11.54
CA VAL A 202 6.87 -6.66 -10.20
C VAL A 202 6.51 -5.27 -9.75
N ALA A 203 5.31 -5.11 -9.18
CA ALA A 203 4.85 -3.81 -8.69
C ALA A 203 4.06 -3.92 -7.39
N GLY A 204 4.20 -2.91 -6.53
CA GLY A 204 3.47 -2.79 -5.26
C GLY A 204 4.05 -3.63 -4.13
N ASP A 205 3.18 -3.99 -3.20
CA ASP A 205 3.54 -4.53 -1.90
C ASP A 205 4.15 -5.95 -1.94
N ILE A 206 4.16 -6.60 -3.10
CA ILE A 206 4.83 -7.89 -3.33
C ILE A 206 6.36 -7.76 -3.46
N ILE A 207 6.90 -6.54 -3.55
CA ILE A 207 8.34 -6.30 -3.58
C ILE A 207 8.93 -6.54 -2.19
N LYS A 208 9.93 -7.43 -2.11
CA LYS A 208 10.60 -7.82 -0.86
C LYS A 208 11.34 -6.64 -0.22
N GLY A 209 11.24 -6.51 1.11
CA GLY A 209 12.02 -5.54 1.88
C GLY A 209 11.61 -4.08 1.70
N TRP A 210 10.50 -3.80 1.02
CA TRP A 210 9.98 -2.44 0.85
C TRP A 210 8.81 -2.16 1.80
N PRO A 211 8.68 -0.89 2.31
CA PRO A 211 7.49 -0.46 3.04
C PRO A 211 6.22 -0.66 2.21
N LYS A 212 5.14 -1.14 2.85
CA LYS A 212 3.88 -1.49 2.18
C LYS A 212 2.93 -0.30 2.15
N LEU A 213 3.18 0.64 1.22
CA LEU A 213 2.45 1.91 1.08
C LEU A 213 1.66 1.98 -0.21
N GLY A 214 0.40 2.37 -0.11
CA GLY A 214 -0.47 2.52 -1.27
C GLY A 214 0.08 3.50 -2.32
N GLU A 215 0.68 4.63 -1.90
CA GLU A 215 1.29 5.57 -2.84
C GLU A 215 2.51 5.00 -3.56
N LEU A 216 3.41 4.35 -2.84
CA LEU A 216 4.56 3.67 -3.42
C LEU A 216 4.12 2.58 -4.40
N ALA A 217 3.10 1.79 -4.02
CA ALA A 217 2.52 0.77 -4.89
C ALA A 217 1.93 1.37 -6.19
N MET A 218 1.20 2.50 -6.10
CA MET A 218 0.69 3.19 -7.28
C MET A 218 1.81 3.64 -8.21
N ARG A 219 2.89 4.24 -7.66
CA ARG A 219 4.05 4.71 -8.43
C ARG A 219 4.78 3.58 -9.13
N THR A 220 4.96 2.43 -8.45
CA THR A 220 5.55 1.25 -9.11
C THR A 220 4.70 0.74 -10.26
N GLY A 221 3.37 0.73 -10.10
CA GLY A 221 2.44 0.36 -11.17
C GLY A 221 2.52 1.29 -12.38
N ILE A 222 2.54 2.61 -12.15
CA ILE A 222 2.71 3.62 -13.21
C ILE A 222 4.05 3.42 -13.93
N TYR A 223 5.12 3.22 -13.16
CA TYR A 223 6.44 3.01 -13.71
C TYR A 223 6.50 1.78 -14.62
N VAL A 224 6.01 0.64 -14.13
CA VAL A 224 6.01 -0.62 -14.89
C VAL A 224 5.16 -0.51 -16.16
N GLY A 225 3.97 0.09 -16.07
CA GLY A 225 3.16 0.38 -17.25
C GLY A 225 3.90 1.27 -18.26
N GLY A 226 4.61 2.30 -17.78
CA GLY A 226 5.46 3.16 -18.60
C GLY A 226 6.63 2.41 -19.25
N ARG A 227 7.29 1.51 -18.51
CA ARG A 227 8.39 0.67 -19.03
C ARG A 227 7.96 -0.24 -20.17
N ILE A 228 6.76 -0.79 -20.12
CA ILE A 228 6.21 -1.61 -21.20
C ILE A 228 6.01 -0.75 -22.46
N LEU A 229 5.53 0.50 -22.29
CA LEU A 229 5.34 1.44 -23.41
C LEU A 229 6.65 2.02 -23.93
N ASN A 230 7.60 2.28 -23.04
CA ASN A 230 8.90 2.87 -23.36
C ASN A 230 10.03 2.23 -22.57
N LYS A 231 10.75 1.32 -23.21
CA LYS A 231 11.89 0.59 -22.60
C LYS A 231 13.10 1.47 -22.22
N ARG A 232 13.16 2.73 -22.68
CA ARG A 232 14.26 3.67 -22.41
C ARG A 232 14.05 4.51 -21.14
N MET A 233 13.04 4.22 -20.33
CA MET A 233 12.86 4.91 -19.05
C MET A 233 14.05 4.67 -18.11
N GLU A 234 14.39 5.69 -17.32
CA GLU A 234 15.38 5.60 -16.24
C GLU A 234 14.96 4.58 -15.16
N GLU A 235 15.91 4.22 -14.30
CA GLU A 235 15.68 3.37 -13.13
C GLU A 235 14.58 3.95 -12.22
N PHE A 236 13.83 3.08 -11.57
CA PHE A 236 12.85 3.50 -10.58
C PHE A 236 13.55 4.03 -9.32
N LYS A 237 13.20 5.25 -8.92
CA LYS A 237 13.71 5.90 -7.70
C LYS A 237 12.63 5.88 -6.60
N PRO A 238 12.65 4.90 -5.71
CA PRO A 238 11.62 4.78 -4.68
C PRO A 238 11.72 5.91 -3.66
N THR A 239 10.58 6.41 -3.22
CA THR A 239 10.48 7.42 -2.17
C THR A 239 9.33 7.05 -1.25
N PHE A 240 9.57 7.02 0.05
CA PHE A 240 8.53 6.92 1.05
C PHE A 240 7.78 8.25 1.12
N ILE A 241 6.48 8.25 0.88
CA ILE A 241 5.63 9.44 0.96
C ILE A 241 4.39 9.07 1.75
N PHE A 242 4.15 9.75 2.87
CA PHE A 242 3.02 9.46 3.73
C PHE A 242 2.52 10.71 4.47
N ILE A 243 1.21 10.81 4.66
CA ILE A 243 0.60 11.81 5.54
C ILE A 243 0.08 11.10 6.79
N LEU A 244 0.73 11.34 7.93
CA LEU A 244 0.29 10.88 9.23
C LEU A 244 -0.71 11.90 9.80
N ASP A 245 -1.96 11.49 9.99
CA ASP A 245 -3.03 12.33 10.55
C ASP A 245 -3.09 12.09 12.07
N GLY A 246 -2.66 13.08 12.85
CA GLY A 246 -2.64 13.00 14.31
C GLY A 246 -4.01 12.99 14.98
N GLY A 247 -5.09 13.14 14.22
CA GLY A 247 -6.47 13.04 14.73
C GLY A 247 -7.04 14.33 15.34
N PHE A 248 -6.18 15.33 15.65
CA PHE A 248 -6.54 16.59 16.36
C PHE A 248 -6.33 17.83 15.47
N GLY A 249 -6.48 17.68 14.17
CA GLY A 249 -6.29 18.79 13.24
C GLY A 249 -4.83 19.05 12.86
N GLU A 250 -3.87 18.32 13.40
CA GLU A 250 -2.47 18.34 12.98
C GLU A 250 -2.08 17.04 12.28
N GLY A 251 -1.13 17.14 11.36
CA GLY A 251 -0.53 15.98 10.70
C GLY A 251 0.87 16.26 10.18
N LEU A 252 1.58 15.19 9.90
CA LEU A 252 2.92 15.22 9.32
C LEU A 252 2.86 14.72 7.89
N HIS A 253 3.45 15.46 6.96
CA HIS A 253 3.76 14.96 5.62
C HIS A 253 5.23 14.58 5.61
N ILE A 254 5.47 13.29 5.46
CA ILE A 254 6.80 12.67 5.52
C ILE A 254 7.19 12.24 4.13
N ARG A 255 8.43 12.57 3.73
CA ARG A 255 9.09 12.06 2.52
C ARG A 255 10.49 11.62 2.89
N SER A 256 10.90 10.43 2.48
CA SER A 256 12.24 9.92 2.76
C SER A 256 12.70 8.91 1.71
N THR A 257 13.98 8.95 1.37
CA THR A 257 14.66 7.93 0.56
C THR A 257 15.55 7.02 1.42
N LYS A 258 15.62 7.24 2.74
CA LYS A 258 16.43 6.47 3.71
C LYS A 258 16.21 4.95 3.61
N PRO A 259 14.98 4.41 3.44
CA PRO A 259 14.77 2.97 3.33
C PRO A 259 15.55 2.31 2.16
N TRP A 260 16.00 3.10 1.20
CA TRP A 260 16.75 2.64 0.02
C TRP A 260 18.18 3.21 -0.04
N GLY A 261 18.72 3.66 1.12
CA GLY A 261 20.09 4.18 1.24
C GLY A 261 20.29 5.61 0.74
N GLY A 262 19.22 6.34 0.43
CA GLY A 262 19.32 7.75 0.06
C GLY A 262 19.36 8.67 1.28
N ASP A 263 19.74 9.95 1.06
CA ASP A 263 19.88 10.95 2.12
C ASP A 263 18.73 11.93 2.25
N TYR A 264 17.80 11.91 1.31
CA TYR A 264 16.69 12.85 1.33
C TYR A 264 15.68 12.52 2.44
N VAL A 265 15.42 13.50 3.30
CA VAL A 265 14.39 13.46 4.32
C VAL A 265 13.66 14.81 4.34
N SER A 266 12.35 14.78 4.38
CA SER A 266 11.50 15.96 4.56
C SER A 266 10.31 15.61 5.42
N VAL A 267 10.15 16.32 6.51
CA VAL A 267 8.97 16.22 7.37
C VAL A 267 8.36 17.61 7.56
N LYS A 268 7.08 17.75 7.21
CA LYS A 268 6.36 19.02 7.30
C LYS A 268 5.12 18.86 8.18
N ARG A 269 5.07 19.61 9.28
CA ARG A 269 3.89 19.71 10.14
C ARG A 269 2.89 20.70 9.55
N SER A 270 1.62 20.36 9.52
CA SER A 270 0.59 21.22 8.95
C SER A 270 -0.81 20.84 9.45
N ARG A 271 -1.68 21.83 9.60
CA ARG A 271 -3.12 21.65 9.86
C ARG A 271 -3.88 21.31 8.58
N ILE A 272 -3.35 21.67 7.43
CA ILE A 272 -3.99 21.45 6.12
C ILE A 272 -3.80 20.00 5.64
N ARG A 273 -2.69 19.34 6.00
CA ARG A 273 -2.35 17.99 5.53
C ARG A 273 -3.36 16.90 5.90
N PRO A 274 -3.95 16.88 7.11
CA PRO A 274 -5.03 15.95 7.42
C PRO A 274 -6.28 16.15 6.54
N LEU A 275 -6.59 17.40 6.19
CA LEU A 275 -7.70 17.71 5.26
C LEU A 275 -7.38 17.22 3.85
N LEU A 276 -6.15 17.47 3.38
CA LEU A 276 -5.68 16.96 2.10
C LEU A 276 -5.74 15.43 2.04
N LYS A 277 -5.33 14.73 3.11
CA LYS A 277 -5.45 13.27 3.20
C LYS A 277 -6.90 12.80 3.01
N ARG A 278 -7.87 13.48 3.64
CA ARG A 278 -9.31 13.17 3.48
C ARG A 278 -9.79 13.39 2.05
N PHE A 279 -9.31 14.45 1.40
CA PHE A 279 -9.59 14.71 -0.02
C PHE A 279 -9.01 13.60 -0.90
N ILE A 280 -7.73 13.24 -0.70
CA ILE A 280 -7.03 12.19 -1.43
C ILE A 280 -7.78 10.84 -1.30
N GLU A 281 -8.25 10.50 -0.10
CA GLU A 281 -9.00 9.27 0.15
C GLU A 281 -10.29 9.20 -0.68
N ARG A 282 -11.04 10.29 -0.72
CA ARG A 282 -12.25 10.39 -1.56
C ARG A 282 -11.93 10.38 -3.05
N TYR A 283 -10.90 11.11 -3.44
CA TYR A 283 -10.45 11.20 -4.84
C TYR A 283 -10.10 9.82 -5.39
N TYR A 284 -9.29 9.02 -4.67
CA TYR A 284 -8.90 7.71 -5.15
C TYR A 284 -10.08 6.75 -5.28
N VAL A 285 -11.01 6.75 -4.35
CA VAL A 285 -12.23 5.92 -4.45
C VAL A 285 -13.07 6.33 -5.67
N LEU A 286 -13.33 7.64 -5.85
CA LEU A 286 -14.08 8.16 -7.00
C LEU A 286 -13.39 7.83 -8.33
N ARG A 287 -12.06 7.88 -8.38
CA ARG A 287 -11.25 7.61 -9.56
C ARG A 287 -10.90 6.13 -9.71
N ARG A 288 -11.52 5.24 -8.92
CA ARG A 288 -11.29 3.79 -8.97
C ARG A 288 -9.80 3.44 -8.87
N GLY A 289 -9.09 4.09 -7.96
CA GLY A 289 -7.67 3.87 -7.72
C GLY A 289 -6.69 4.59 -8.64
N LYS A 290 -7.16 5.35 -9.64
CA LYS A 290 -6.27 6.09 -10.55
C LYS A 290 -5.57 7.23 -9.84
N MET A 291 -4.23 7.23 -9.83
CA MET A 291 -3.42 8.27 -9.19
C MET A 291 -3.59 9.65 -9.87
N GLY A 292 -3.59 9.69 -11.20
CA GLY A 292 -3.84 10.90 -11.97
C GLY A 292 -2.82 12.01 -11.67
N PHE A 293 -3.29 13.25 -11.50
CA PHE A 293 -2.42 14.41 -11.23
C PHE A 293 -1.71 14.36 -9.87
N LEU A 294 -2.17 13.54 -8.94
CA LEU A 294 -1.55 13.37 -7.62
C LEU A 294 -0.13 12.75 -7.69
N ILE A 295 0.27 12.24 -8.85
CA ILE A 295 1.65 11.75 -9.06
C ILE A 295 2.70 12.85 -8.84
N ASN A 296 2.33 14.11 -9.03
CA ASN A 296 3.21 15.26 -8.91
C ASN A 296 3.23 15.88 -7.50
N LEU A 297 2.43 15.34 -6.58
CA LEU A 297 2.39 15.75 -5.17
C LEU A 297 3.40 14.96 -4.34
#